data_f642bc1a561c1886aabc83f391f720b5
#
_entry.id   f642bc1a561c1886aabc83f391f720b5
#
_cell.length_a   1.000
_cell.length_b   1.000
_cell.length_c   1.000
_cell.angle_alpha   90.00
_cell.angle_beta   90.00
_cell.angle_gamma   90.00
#
_symmetry.space_group_name_H-M   'P 1'
#
loop_
_entity.id
_entity.type
_entity.pdbx_description
1 polymer ?
#
loop_
_entity_poly.entity_id
_entity_poly.type
_entity_poly.pdbx_seq_one_letter_code
_entity_poly.pdbx_strand_id
1 'polypeptide(L)'
;NSAKRAWWQCRYGHSWSMKINERTVLVKGCRICEQEYLSLFPALAISYYANLKGLKVELGSDRLFGIPLDVYIPLEQVAIQVNTDSEKIDILKKHLCKQRGIKLIKLPMKPNEAEPDYAQRIKAAFQSVHIFISSDTQEDVRIIRKTFENWRSSR
;
A
#
# COMPACT_ATOMS: atom_id res chain seq x y z
N ASN A 1 -3.74 -7.58 36.39
CA ASN A 1 -4.28 -8.80 35.84
C ASN A 1 -4.26 -8.78 34.32
N SER A 2 -3.67 -9.80 33.70
CA SER A 2 -3.47 -9.87 32.27
C SER A 2 -4.77 -10.00 31.45
N ALA A 3 -5.87 -10.43 32.08
CA ALA A 3 -7.17 -10.57 31.41
C ALA A 3 -7.94 -9.26 31.32
N LYS A 4 -7.54 -8.24 32.06
CA LYS A 4 -8.21 -6.94 32.02
C LYS A 4 -7.86 -6.21 30.73
N ARG A 5 -8.81 -5.37 30.27
CA ARG A 5 -8.61 -4.53 29.10
C ARG A 5 -8.16 -3.13 29.56
N ALA A 6 -7.34 -2.50 28.73
CA ALA A 6 -6.91 -1.14 28.92
C ALA A 6 -7.01 -0.37 27.61
N TRP A 7 -7.16 0.95 27.68
CA TRP A 7 -7.10 1.83 26.53
C TRP A 7 -5.63 2.21 26.27
N TRP A 8 -5.27 2.16 25.02
CA TRP A 8 -3.94 2.52 24.56
C TRP A 8 -4.04 3.62 23.52
N GLN A 9 -3.02 4.45 23.44
CA GLN A 9 -2.95 5.51 22.43
C GLN A 9 -1.57 5.49 21.80
N CYS A 10 -1.51 5.50 20.47
CA CYS A 10 -0.24 5.56 19.78
C CYS A 10 0.24 7.01 19.65
N ARG A 11 1.50 7.19 19.27
CA ARG A 11 2.10 8.53 19.11
C ARG A 11 1.43 9.39 18.05
N TYR A 12 0.61 8.80 17.18
CA TYR A 12 -0.10 9.50 16.12
C TYR A 12 -1.56 9.80 16.45
N GLY A 13 -1.98 9.51 17.69
CA GLY A 13 -3.31 9.88 18.18
C GLY A 13 -4.38 8.82 18.07
N HIS A 14 -4.09 7.63 17.52
CA HIS A 14 -5.06 6.55 17.46
C HIS A 14 -5.25 5.91 18.83
N SER A 15 -6.49 5.64 19.21
CA SER A 15 -6.83 5.01 20.48
C SER A 15 -7.50 3.66 20.22
N TRP A 16 -7.18 2.67 21.04
CA TRP A 16 -7.82 1.36 20.96
C TRP A 16 -7.81 0.70 22.33
N SER A 17 -8.72 -0.28 22.51
CA SER A 17 -8.81 -1.08 23.73
C SER A 17 -8.34 -2.50 23.42
N MET A 18 -7.46 -3.03 24.26
CA MET A 18 -7.04 -4.42 24.15
C MET A 18 -6.70 -4.96 25.51
N LYS A 19 -6.69 -6.28 25.65
CA LYS A 19 -6.27 -6.93 26.89
C LYS A 19 -4.81 -6.62 27.19
N ILE A 20 -4.52 -6.40 28.47
CA ILE A 20 -3.16 -6.05 28.89
C ILE A 20 -2.15 -7.12 28.48
N ASN A 21 -2.49 -8.39 28.60
CA ASN A 21 -1.58 -9.48 28.22
C ASN A 21 -1.30 -9.47 26.70
N GLU A 22 -2.26 -9.11 25.88
CA GLU A 22 -2.03 -9.00 24.42
C GLU A 22 -1.03 -7.91 24.10
N ARG A 23 -1.10 -6.78 24.81
CA ARG A 23 -0.20 -5.65 24.57
C ARG A 23 1.21 -5.92 25.09
N THR A 24 1.34 -6.50 26.29
CA THR A 24 2.62 -6.66 26.95
C THR A 24 3.34 -7.95 26.61
N VAL A 25 2.60 -9.06 26.43
CA VAL A 25 3.19 -10.37 26.14
C VAL A 25 3.32 -10.59 24.63
N LEU A 26 2.28 -10.25 23.88
CA LEU A 26 2.25 -10.46 22.42
C LEU A 26 2.79 -9.26 21.64
N VAL A 27 3.11 -8.18 22.31
CA VAL A 27 3.72 -6.96 21.75
C VAL A 27 2.94 -6.44 20.54
N LYS A 28 1.62 -6.47 20.63
CA LYS A 28 0.77 -5.94 19.55
C LYS A 28 0.77 -4.42 19.58
N GLY A 29 0.98 -3.81 18.40
CA GLY A 29 0.96 -2.37 18.23
C GLY A 29 -0.42 -1.82 17.87
N CYS A 30 -0.43 -0.60 17.36
CA CYS A 30 -1.65 0.07 16.90
C CYS A 30 -2.13 -0.51 15.57
N ARG A 31 -3.35 -1.07 15.56
CA ARG A 31 -3.92 -1.66 14.34
C ARG A 31 -4.16 -0.62 13.26
N ILE A 32 -4.53 0.60 13.66
CA ILE A 32 -4.78 1.68 12.70
C ILE A 32 -3.49 2.08 12.02
N CYS A 33 -2.39 2.21 12.78
CA CYS A 33 -1.06 2.48 12.20
C CYS A 33 -0.63 1.38 11.25
N GLU A 34 -0.88 0.12 11.61
CA GLU A 34 -0.54 -1.01 10.75
C GLU A 34 -1.35 -0.99 9.46
N GLN A 35 -2.66 -0.75 9.55
CA GLN A 35 -3.53 -0.67 8.38
C GLN A 35 -3.13 0.49 7.46
N GLU A 36 -2.80 1.65 8.03
CA GLU A 36 -2.31 2.79 7.26
C GLU A 36 -1.00 2.44 6.55
N TYR A 37 -0.09 1.77 7.25
CA TYR A 37 1.18 1.36 6.67
C TYR A 37 0.97 0.41 5.49
N LEU A 38 0.15 -0.63 5.66
CA LEU A 38 -0.09 -1.63 4.62
C LEU A 38 -0.88 -1.08 3.42
N SER A 39 -1.57 0.04 3.59
CA SER A 39 -2.31 0.69 2.52
C SER A 39 -1.49 1.78 1.85
N LEU A 40 -0.87 2.66 2.62
CA LEU A 40 -0.22 3.85 2.09
C LEU A 40 1.22 3.61 1.67
N PHE A 41 1.99 2.83 2.44
CA PHE A 41 3.38 2.54 2.05
C PHE A 41 3.47 1.91 0.65
N PRO A 42 2.65 0.89 0.32
CA PRO A 42 2.63 0.35 -1.04
C PRO A 42 2.31 1.40 -2.10
N ALA A 43 1.33 2.25 -1.86
CA ALA A 43 0.95 3.29 -2.83
C ALA A 43 2.09 4.27 -3.06
N LEU A 44 2.77 4.70 -1.99
CA LEU A 44 3.93 5.59 -2.09
C LEU A 44 5.09 4.92 -2.81
N ALA A 45 5.35 3.65 -2.52
CA ALA A 45 6.43 2.90 -3.16
C ALA A 45 6.20 2.75 -4.67
N ILE A 46 4.99 2.39 -5.06
CA ILE A 46 4.62 2.25 -6.47
C ILE A 46 4.72 3.60 -7.18
N SER A 47 4.23 4.67 -6.53
CA SER A 47 4.33 6.03 -7.08
C SER A 47 5.78 6.46 -7.26
N TYR A 48 6.64 6.13 -6.31
CA TYR A 48 8.06 6.43 -6.39
C TYR A 48 8.67 5.79 -7.65
N TYR A 49 8.41 4.50 -7.86
CA TYR A 49 8.96 3.80 -9.02
C TYR A 49 8.38 4.32 -10.34
N ALA A 50 7.08 4.62 -10.38
CA ALA A 50 6.46 5.20 -11.56
C ALA A 50 7.08 6.55 -11.87
N ASN A 51 7.31 7.38 -10.86
CA ASN A 51 7.93 8.70 -11.01
C ASN A 51 9.37 8.62 -11.51
N LEU A 52 10.12 7.57 -11.13
CA LEU A 52 11.47 7.35 -11.66
C LEU A 52 11.45 7.18 -13.18
N LYS A 53 10.35 6.70 -13.73
CA LYS A 53 10.17 6.49 -15.16
C LYS A 53 9.41 7.63 -15.82
N GLY A 54 9.19 8.74 -15.09
CA GLY A 54 8.47 9.91 -15.63
C GLY A 54 6.98 9.68 -15.81
N LEU A 55 6.41 8.67 -15.17
CA LEU A 55 5.00 8.33 -15.31
C LEU A 55 4.16 9.03 -14.23
N LYS A 56 3.05 9.64 -14.63
CA LYS A 56 2.07 10.21 -13.70
C LYS A 56 1.23 9.09 -13.09
N VAL A 57 0.90 9.26 -11.82
CA VAL A 57 0.11 8.30 -11.06
C VAL A 57 -1.12 8.99 -10.48
N GLU A 58 -2.27 8.32 -10.54
CA GLU A 58 -3.48 8.74 -9.84
C GLU A 58 -3.73 7.78 -8.69
N LEU A 59 -3.82 8.31 -7.48
CA LEU A 59 -4.09 7.52 -6.28
C LEU A 59 -5.56 7.63 -5.89
N GLY A 60 -6.22 6.48 -5.69
CA GLY A 60 -7.61 6.44 -5.28
C GLY A 60 -8.56 7.07 -6.29
N SER A 61 -8.22 7.04 -7.57
CA SER A 61 -9.01 7.69 -8.62
C SER A 61 -10.28 6.90 -8.91
N ASP A 62 -11.42 7.58 -8.85
CA ASP A 62 -12.72 7.00 -9.17
C ASP A 62 -13.33 7.57 -10.48
N ARG A 63 -12.58 8.39 -11.21
CA ARG A 63 -13.10 9.09 -12.40
C ARG A 63 -13.50 8.20 -13.55
N LEU A 64 -12.91 6.99 -13.64
CA LEU A 64 -13.20 6.08 -14.74
C LEU A 64 -14.43 5.21 -14.49
N PHE A 65 -14.56 4.70 -13.28
CA PHE A 65 -15.54 3.65 -12.97
C PHE A 65 -16.50 4.00 -11.84
N GLY A 66 -16.31 5.15 -11.17
CA GLY A 66 -17.04 5.46 -9.94
C GLY A 66 -16.60 4.60 -8.75
N ILE A 67 -15.66 3.68 -8.98
CA ILE A 67 -15.04 2.84 -7.93
C ILE A 67 -13.56 3.21 -7.90
N PRO A 68 -12.98 3.47 -6.71
CA PRO A 68 -11.57 3.88 -6.64
C PRO A 68 -10.62 2.79 -7.13
N LEU A 69 -9.67 3.19 -7.96
CA LEU A 69 -8.49 2.40 -8.29
C LEU A 69 -7.37 2.85 -7.34
N ASP A 70 -6.75 1.92 -6.64
CA ASP A 70 -5.73 2.28 -5.63
C ASP A 70 -4.58 3.06 -6.26
N VAL A 71 -4.02 2.54 -7.34
CA VAL A 71 -2.98 3.20 -8.13
C VAL A 71 -3.32 3.04 -9.60
N TYR A 72 -3.37 4.14 -10.34
CA TYR A 72 -3.64 4.09 -11.76
C TYR A 72 -2.56 4.88 -12.51
N ILE A 73 -1.99 4.27 -13.54
CA ILE A 73 -0.98 4.88 -14.41
C ILE A 73 -1.61 5.05 -15.80
N PRO A 74 -2.16 6.24 -16.10
CA PRO A 74 -2.96 6.43 -17.33
C PRO A 74 -2.19 6.18 -18.62
N LEU A 75 -0.95 6.65 -18.71
CA LEU A 75 -0.15 6.51 -19.94
C LEU A 75 0.12 5.06 -20.32
N GLU A 76 0.26 4.19 -19.34
CA GLU A 76 0.54 2.77 -19.55
C GLU A 76 -0.72 1.93 -19.51
N GLN A 77 -1.85 2.51 -19.15
CA GLN A 77 -3.12 1.80 -18.95
C GLN A 77 -2.96 0.63 -17.98
N VAL A 78 -2.31 0.91 -16.85
CA VAL A 78 -2.05 -0.07 -15.79
C VAL A 78 -2.67 0.43 -14.50
N ALA A 79 -3.42 -0.45 -13.82
CA ALA A 79 -3.95 -0.20 -12.48
C ALA A 79 -3.33 -1.23 -11.54
N ILE A 80 -2.93 -0.79 -10.35
CA ILE A 80 -2.33 -1.66 -9.35
C ILE A 80 -3.18 -1.59 -8.09
N GLN A 81 -3.63 -2.74 -7.62
CA GLN A 81 -4.44 -2.86 -6.42
C GLN A 81 -3.57 -3.26 -5.25
N VAL A 82 -3.51 -2.41 -4.23
CA VAL A 82 -2.70 -2.64 -3.03
C VAL A 82 -3.56 -2.97 -1.82
N ASN A 83 -4.84 -2.61 -1.82
CA ASN A 83 -5.78 -2.93 -0.76
C ASN A 83 -6.58 -4.19 -1.11
N THR A 84 -7.04 -4.90 -0.08
CA THR A 84 -7.90 -6.06 -0.25
C THR A 84 -9.35 -5.60 -0.30
N ASP A 85 -10.02 -5.86 -1.41
CA ASP A 85 -11.45 -5.59 -1.57
C ASP A 85 -12.27 -6.87 -1.35
N SER A 86 -13.60 -6.72 -1.27
CA SER A 86 -14.49 -7.87 -1.28
C SER A 86 -14.38 -8.59 -2.63
N GLU A 87 -14.76 -9.86 -2.67
CA GLU A 87 -14.73 -10.64 -3.89
C GLU A 87 -15.56 -10.00 -5.01
N LYS A 88 -16.74 -9.46 -4.65
CA LYS A 88 -17.60 -8.79 -5.62
C LYS A 88 -16.92 -7.58 -6.26
N ILE A 89 -16.25 -6.75 -5.46
CA ILE A 89 -15.54 -5.57 -5.95
C ILE A 89 -14.35 -5.98 -6.80
N ASP A 90 -13.61 -7.02 -6.40
CA ASP A 90 -12.48 -7.54 -7.18
C ASP A 90 -12.93 -7.98 -8.57
N ILE A 91 -14.01 -8.75 -8.64
CA ILE A 91 -14.56 -9.23 -9.92
C ILE A 91 -15.00 -8.05 -10.78
N LEU A 92 -15.68 -7.08 -10.17
CA LEU A 92 -16.16 -5.89 -10.89
C LEU A 92 -15.00 -5.07 -11.45
N LYS A 93 -13.99 -4.80 -10.65
CA LYS A 93 -12.80 -4.05 -11.10
C LYS A 93 -12.11 -4.77 -12.25
N LYS A 94 -11.93 -6.09 -12.11
CA LYS A 94 -11.30 -6.90 -13.14
C LYS A 94 -12.05 -6.81 -14.47
N HIS A 95 -13.37 -6.90 -14.40
CA HIS A 95 -14.23 -6.81 -15.58
C HIS A 95 -14.16 -5.43 -16.23
N LEU A 96 -14.29 -4.36 -15.43
CA LEU A 96 -14.27 -2.98 -15.92
C LEU A 96 -12.91 -2.63 -16.54
N CYS A 97 -11.82 -3.04 -15.90
CA CYS A 97 -10.47 -2.81 -16.44
C CYS A 97 -10.29 -3.54 -17.77
N LYS A 98 -10.76 -4.77 -17.87
CA LYS A 98 -10.66 -5.56 -19.09
C LYS A 98 -11.41 -4.89 -20.24
N GLN A 99 -12.60 -4.35 -19.98
CA GLN A 99 -13.40 -3.65 -21.00
C GLN A 99 -12.69 -2.41 -21.53
N ARG A 100 -11.89 -1.73 -20.71
CA ARG A 100 -11.18 -0.52 -21.07
C ARG A 100 -9.75 -0.76 -21.55
N GLY A 101 -9.32 -2.02 -21.63
CA GLY A 101 -7.95 -2.33 -22.00
C GLY A 101 -6.92 -1.94 -20.94
N ILE A 102 -7.36 -1.82 -19.68
CA ILE A 102 -6.49 -1.52 -18.54
C ILE A 102 -6.05 -2.83 -17.92
N LYS A 103 -4.72 -2.99 -17.74
CA LYS A 103 -4.17 -4.16 -17.08
C LYS A 103 -4.22 -3.94 -15.57
N LEU A 104 -4.93 -4.81 -14.85
CA LEU A 104 -5.05 -4.76 -13.40
C LEU A 104 -4.06 -5.74 -12.77
N ILE A 105 -3.19 -5.21 -11.91
CA ILE A 105 -2.19 -6.00 -11.18
C ILE A 105 -2.54 -5.94 -9.70
N LYS A 106 -2.59 -7.11 -9.04
CA LYS A 106 -2.76 -7.17 -7.59
C LYS A 106 -1.38 -7.25 -6.94
N LEU A 107 -1.10 -6.31 -6.06
CA LEU A 107 0.23 -6.19 -5.44
C LEU A 107 0.11 -5.74 -3.97
N PRO A 108 -0.67 -6.44 -3.15
CA PRO A 108 -0.77 -6.09 -1.74
C PRO A 108 0.52 -6.41 -1.00
N MET A 109 0.89 -5.56 -0.04
CA MET A 109 2.00 -5.82 0.85
C MET A 109 1.54 -6.75 1.96
N LYS A 110 2.31 -7.80 2.24
CA LYS A 110 1.98 -8.74 3.31
C LYS A 110 2.35 -8.14 4.67
N PRO A 111 1.62 -8.48 5.75
CA PRO A 111 1.85 -7.87 7.07
C PRO A 111 3.29 -7.95 7.59
N ASN A 112 4.01 -9.03 7.30
CA ASN A 112 5.38 -9.21 7.79
C ASN A 112 6.41 -9.17 6.66
N GLU A 113 6.04 -8.60 5.53
CA GLU A 113 6.93 -8.52 4.39
C GLU A 113 7.98 -7.43 4.60
N ALA A 114 9.25 -7.75 4.36
CA ALA A 114 10.31 -6.75 4.42
C ALA A 114 10.17 -5.75 3.27
N GLU A 115 10.45 -4.48 3.54
CA GLU A 115 10.30 -3.43 2.54
C GLU A 115 11.14 -3.65 1.28
N PRO A 116 12.41 -4.11 1.38
CA PRO A 116 13.17 -4.43 0.18
C PRO A 116 12.55 -5.56 -0.65
N ASP A 117 11.96 -6.55 -0.01
CA ASP A 117 11.29 -7.66 -0.71
C ASP A 117 10.07 -7.16 -1.47
N TYR A 118 9.27 -6.29 -0.83
CA TYR A 118 8.12 -5.69 -1.50
C TYR A 118 8.57 -4.80 -2.67
N ALA A 119 9.65 -4.04 -2.50
CA ALA A 119 10.21 -3.22 -3.57
C ALA A 119 10.62 -4.06 -4.78
N GLN A 120 11.22 -5.23 -4.56
CA GLN A 120 11.56 -6.15 -5.64
C GLN A 120 10.30 -6.67 -6.35
N ARG A 121 9.24 -6.93 -5.60
CA ARG A 121 7.96 -7.34 -6.19
C ARG A 121 7.36 -6.25 -7.06
N ILE A 122 7.49 -4.97 -6.65
CA ILE A 122 7.04 -3.84 -7.46
C ILE A 122 7.83 -3.79 -8.77
N LYS A 123 9.14 -3.92 -8.71
CA LYS A 123 9.98 -3.92 -9.92
C LYS A 123 9.60 -5.06 -10.87
N ALA A 124 9.33 -6.24 -10.31
CA ALA A 124 8.89 -7.39 -11.11
C ALA A 124 7.53 -7.14 -11.75
N ALA A 125 6.60 -6.52 -11.02
CA ALA A 125 5.28 -6.18 -11.56
C ALA A 125 5.39 -5.17 -12.71
N PHE A 126 6.22 -4.15 -12.56
CA PHE A 126 6.46 -3.20 -13.65
C PHE A 126 7.11 -3.88 -14.86
N GLN A 127 8.05 -4.78 -14.62
CA GLN A 127 8.68 -5.53 -15.72
C GLN A 127 7.64 -6.35 -16.51
N SER A 128 6.62 -6.87 -15.83
CA SER A 128 5.57 -7.64 -16.50
C SER A 128 4.75 -6.81 -17.49
N VAL A 129 4.79 -5.49 -17.38
CA VAL A 129 4.16 -4.56 -18.32
C VAL A 129 5.19 -3.75 -19.10
N HIS A 130 6.40 -4.28 -19.22
CA HIS A 130 7.51 -3.72 -20.02
C HIS A 130 8.03 -2.37 -19.49
N ILE A 131 7.90 -2.13 -18.21
CA ILE A 131 8.51 -0.97 -17.53
C ILE A 131 9.69 -1.50 -16.71
N PHE A 132 10.92 -1.19 -17.17
CA PHE A 132 12.13 -1.74 -16.55
C PHE A 132 12.77 -0.71 -15.62
N ILE A 133 12.98 -1.11 -14.37
CA ILE A 133 13.52 -0.26 -13.32
C ILE A 133 14.84 -0.87 -12.84
N SER A 134 15.92 -0.09 -12.93
CA SER A 134 17.28 -0.54 -12.59
C SER A 134 17.88 0.20 -11.40
N SER A 135 17.06 0.82 -10.56
CA SER A 135 17.54 1.55 -9.39
C SER A 135 18.04 0.63 -8.27
N ASP A 136 18.79 1.20 -7.33
CA ASP A 136 19.25 0.46 -6.14
C ASP A 136 18.10 0.33 -5.13
N THR A 137 17.72 -0.91 -4.84
CA THR A 137 16.58 -1.21 -3.96
C THR A 137 16.76 -0.67 -2.55
N GLN A 138 17.95 -0.74 -1.98
CA GLN A 138 18.18 -0.26 -0.62
C GLN A 138 18.01 1.26 -0.53
N GLU A 139 18.52 1.98 -1.50
CA GLU A 139 18.36 3.44 -1.57
C GLU A 139 16.91 3.81 -1.83
N ASP A 140 16.21 3.09 -2.69
CA ASP A 140 14.80 3.31 -2.96
C ASP A 140 13.97 3.18 -1.68
N VAL A 141 14.19 2.11 -0.94
CA VAL A 141 13.45 1.85 0.32
C VAL A 141 13.71 2.96 1.33
N ARG A 142 14.95 3.43 1.42
CA ARG A 142 15.31 4.52 2.32
C ARG A 142 14.51 5.78 2.01
N ILE A 143 14.40 6.14 0.75
CA ILE A 143 13.66 7.32 0.30
C ILE A 143 12.16 7.16 0.53
N ILE A 144 11.62 6.01 0.16
CA ILE A 144 10.18 5.72 0.32
C ILE A 144 9.79 5.75 1.79
N ARG A 145 10.58 5.13 2.66
CA ARG A 145 10.33 5.12 4.10
C ARG A 145 10.36 6.53 4.67
N LYS A 146 11.32 7.34 4.28
CA LYS A 146 11.41 8.72 4.73
C LYS A 146 10.18 9.53 4.30
N THR A 147 9.72 9.33 3.08
CA THR A 147 8.51 9.97 2.56
C THR A 147 7.28 9.57 3.39
N PHE A 148 7.15 8.28 3.69
CA PHE A 148 6.06 7.78 4.50
C PHE A 148 6.10 8.34 5.93
N GLU A 149 7.27 8.35 6.56
CA GLU A 149 7.42 8.87 7.92
C GLU A 149 7.14 10.38 8.00
N ASN A 150 7.56 11.14 6.99
CA ASN A 150 7.27 12.57 6.91
C ASN A 150 5.76 12.81 6.79
N TRP A 151 5.08 12.04 5.96
CA TRP A 151 3.62 12.14 5.85
C TRP A 151 2.95 11.83 7.19
N ARG A 152 3.37 10.75 7.84
CA ARG A 152 2.78 10.31 9.11
C ARG A 152 3.00 11.35 10.21
N SER A 153 4.16 11.99 10.24
CA SER A 153 4.51 13.00 11.25
C SER A 153 3.85 14.35 11.01
N SER A 154 3.39 14.62 9.79
CA SER A 154 2.79 15.92 9.42
C SER A 154 1.29 16.00 9.70
N ARG A 155 0.68 14.91 10.15
CA ARG A 155 -0.76 14.87 10.44
C ARG A 155 -1.10 15.48 11.77
#